data_e1fc0c6f5e4b174df9dc716a2cb2b9bf
#
_entry.id   e1fc0c6f5e4b174df9dc716a2cb2b9bf
#
_cell.length_a   1.000
_cell.length_b   1.000
_cell.length_c   1.000
_cell.angle_alpha   90.00
_cell.angle_beta   90.00
_cell.angle_gamma   90.00
#
_symmetry.space_group_name_H-M   'P 1'
#
loop_
_entity.id
_entity.type
_entity.pdbx_description
1 polymer ?
#
loop_
_entity_poly.entity_id
_entity_poly.type
_entity_poly.pdbx_seq_one_letter_code
_entity_poly.pdbx_strand_id
1 'polypeptide(L)'
;EEILTKSINDAKAKGIDPVAIVVINPGNPTGAVLSFENIKMVINFAKKHKLAIMADEVYQDNVYAIDGMFHSFAKVMHQMGESDISLFSFHSVSKGFMGECGHRGGYLEVRNVPADVMGEFIKLQSISLCSNTVGQLVTYLVVNPPKQGEESYDLYIKERDGILDELKAKA
;
A
#
# COMPACT_ATOMS: atom_id res chain seq x y z
N GLU A 1 3.81 10.79 -17.26
CA GLU A 1 2.90 10.08 -18.17
C GLU A 1 3.63 9.59 -19.42
N GLU A 2 4.44 10.41 -20.08
CA GLU A 2 5.18 10.05 -21.30
C GLU A 2 6.05 8.79 -21.13
N ILE A 3 6.82 8.71 -20.04
CA ILE A 3 7.68 7.56 -19.74
C ILE A 3 6.85 6.28 -19.59
N LEU A 4 5.72 6.34 -18.89
CA LEU A 4 4.83 5.20 -18.70
C LEU A 4 4.20 4.77 -20.04
N THR A 5 3.77 5.74 -20.84
CA THR A 5 3.21 5.47 -22.20
C THR A 5 4.24 4.81 -23.09
N LYS A 6 5.48 5.33 -23.09
CA LYS A 6 6.59 4.71 -23.83
C LYS A 6 6.83 3.26 -23.37
N SER A 7 6.86 3.02 -22.06
CA SER A 7 7.08 1.68 -21.51
C SER A 7 6.01 0.68 -21.96
N ILE A 8 4.72 1.09 -21.97
CA ILE A 8 3.63 0.25 -22.49
C ILE A 8 3.80 -0.04 -23.97
N ASN A 9 4.13 0.98 -24.76
CA ASN A 9 4.31 0.81 -26.21
C ASN A 9 5.50 -0.11 -26.52
N ASP A 10 6.60 0.04 -25.79
CA ASP A 10 7.77 -0.82 -25.94
C ASP A 10 7.48 -2.28 -25.56
N ALA A 11 6.64 -2.50 -24.54
CA ALA A 11 6.18 -3.84 -24.16
C ALA A 11 5.30 -4.47 -25.24
N LYS A 12 4.31 -3.72 -25.73
CA LYS A 12 3.40 -4.18 -26.79
C LYS A 12 4.14 -4.49 -28.09
N ALA A 13 5.15 -3.69 -28.45
CA ALA A 13 6.00 -3.95 -29.62
C ALA A 13 6.76 -5.29 -29.51
N LYS A 14 6.96 -5.79 -28.30
CA LYS A 14 7.58 -7.11 -28.02
C LYS A 14 6.54 -8.25 -27.85
N GLY A 15 5.25 -7.98 -28.12
CA GLY A 15 4.18 -8.95 -27.93
C GLY A 15 3.78 -9.18 -26.47
N ILE A 16 4.18 -8.30 -25.55
CA ILE A 16 3.82 -8.34 -24.13
C ILE A 16 2.59 -7.44 -23.92
N ASP A 17 1.55 -7.96 -23.29
CA ASP A 17 0.37 -7.18 -22.89
C ASP A 17 0.44 -6.86 -21.39
N PRO A 18 0.75 -5.60 -21.01
CA PRO A 18 0.78 -5.20 -19.62
C PRO A 18 -0.63 -5.24 -19.02
N VAL A 19 -0.77 -5.90 -17.86
CA VAL A 19 -2.07 -6.06 -17.17
C VAL A 19 -2.15 -5.33 -15.84
N ALA A 20 -1.02 -4.88 -15.30
CA ALA A 20 -0.95 -4.18 -14.02
C ALA A 20 0.17 -3.13 -14.00
N ILE A 21 0.00 -2.16 -13.12
CA ILE A 21 1.05 -1.21 -12.72
C ILE A 21 1.34 -1.39 -11.23
N VAL A 22 2.61 -1.57 -10.88
CA VAL A 22 3.06 -1.64 -9.49
C VAL A 22 3.62 -0.30 -9.06
N VAL A 23 3.15 0.21 -7.94
CA VAL A 23 3.60 1.49 -7.37
C VAL A 23 3.96 1.29 -5.92
N ILE A 24 5.20 1.65 -5.56
CA ILE A 24 5.66 1.69 -4.17
C ILE A 24 5.58 3.15 -3.70
N ASN A 25 4.74 3.43 -2.73
CA ASN A 25 4.51 4.78 -2.21
C ASN A 25 4.28 4.77 -0.68
N PRO A 26 5.18 5.40 0.09
CA PRO A 26 6.47 6.03 -0.25
C PRO A 26 7.49 5.09 -0.92
N GLY A 27 8.35 5.64 -1.77
CA GLY A 27 9.26 4.88 -2.63
C GLY A 27 10.50 4.34 -1.90
N ASN A 28 10.88 3.10 -2.17
CA ASN A 28 12.15 2.52 -1.75
C ASN A 28 13.06 2.39 -2.99
N PRO A 29 14.30 2.91 -2.98
CA PRO A 29 15.05 3.51 -1.86
C PRO A 29 14.95 5.04 -1.78
N THR A 30 14.18 5.69 -2.63
CA THR A 30 14.24 7.15 -2.85
C THR A 30 13.60 7.97 -1.73
N GLY A 31 12.69 7.40 -0.92
CA GLY A 31 11.87 8.13 0.04
C GLY A 31 10.85 9.08 -0.59
N ALA A 32 10.73 9.10 -1.93
CA ALA A 32 9.79 9.97 -2.61
C ALA A 32 8.33 9.61 -2.25
N VAL A 33 7.53 10.63 -2.00
CA VAL A 33 6.09 10.48 -1.68
C VAL A 33 5.28 11.08 -2.81
N LEU A 34 4.35 10.32 -3.35
CA LEU A 34 3.45 10.81 -4.39
C LEU A 34 2.43 11.79 -3.81
N SER A 35 2.28 12.94 -4.46
CA SER A 35 1.20 13.88 -4.16
C SER A 35 -0.16 13.29 -4.57
N PHE A 36 -1.23 13.87 -4.04
CA PHE A 36 -2.60 13.53 -4.42
C PHE A 36 -2.79 13.56 -5.95
N GLU A 37 -2.30 14.61 -6.62
CA GLU A 37 -2.43 14.75 -8.06
C GLU A 37 -1.58 13.73 -8.84
N ASN A 38 -0.42 13.34 -8.32
CA ASN A 38 0.38 12.28 -8.94
C ASN A 38 -0.32 10.92 -8.85
N ILE A 39 -0.94 10.60 -7.72
CA ILE A 39 -1.71 9.36 -7.56
C ILE A 39 -2.91 9.37 -8.51
N LYS A 40 -3.64 10.50 -8.59
CA LYS A 40 -4.74 10.69 -9.53
C LYS A 40 -4.32 10.51 -10.99
N MET A 41 -3.13 11.02 -11.35
CA MET A 41 -2.56 10.79 -12.69
C MET A 41 -2.30 9.30 -12.95
N VAL A 42 -1.74 8.58 -11.98
CA VAL A 42 -1.50 7.13 -12.10
C VAL A 42 -2.82 6.36 -12.23
N ILE A 43 -3.85 6.72 -11.46
CA ILE A 43 -5.19 6.11 -11.55
C ILE A 43 -5.78 6.33 -12.94
N ASN A 44 -5.76 7.56 -13.45
CA ASN A 44 -6.26 7.87 -14.80
C ASN A 44 -5.47 7.13 -15.89
N PHE A 45 -4.17 7.01 -15.73
CA PHE A 45 -3.31 6.24 -16.62
C PHE A 45 -3.68 4.75 -16.60
N ALA A 46 -3.86 4.16 -15.42
CA ALA A 46 -4.29 2.78 -15.27
C ALA A 46 -5.66 2.53 -15.93
N LYS A 47 -6.61 3.46 -15.75
CA LYS A 47 -7.93 3.42 -16.39
C LYS A 47 -7.82 3.43 -17.92
N LYS A 48 -7.06 4.36 -18.46
CA LYS A 48 -6.84 4.51 -19.91
C LYS A 48 -6.26 3.25 -20.54
N HIS A 49 -5.37 2.56 -19.84
CA HIS A 49 -4.65 1.39 -20.34
C HIS A 49 -5.20 0.06 -19.82
N LYS A 50 -6.31 0.07 -19.07
CA LYS A 50 -6.97 -1.11 -18.48
C LYS A 50 -6.05 -1.93 -17.59
N LEU A 51 -5.24 -1.25 -16.77
CA LEU A 51 -4.31 -1.87 -15.85
C LEU A 51 -4.93 -2.01 -14.46
N ALA A 52 -4.70 -3.12 -13.78
CA ALA A 52 -4.90 -3.20 -12.34
C ALA A 52 -3.80 -2.39 -11.63
N ILE A 53 -4.10 -1.82 -10.46
CA ILE A 53 -3.11 -1.12 -9.62
C ILE A 53 -2.71 -2.03 -8.47
N MET A 54 -1.41 -2.27 -8.32
CA MET A 54 -0.80 -2.93 -7.18
C MET A 54 -0.03 -1.87 -6.38
N ALA A 55 -0.63 -1.38 -5.29
CA ALA A 55 -0.10 -0.31 -4.46
C ALA A 55 0.64 -0.91 -3.25
N ASP A 56 1.96 -0.85 -3.26
CA ASP A 56 2.78 -1.21 -2.11
C ASP A 56 2.93 0.02 -1.21
N GLU A 57 2.14 0.04 -0.13
CA GLU A 57 2.00 1.17 0.80
C GLU A 57 2.65 0.88 2.17
N VAL A 58 3.62 -0.05 2.20
CA VAL A 58 4.26 -0.52 3.44
C VAL A 58 5.03 0.56 4.20
N TYR A 59 5.34 1.69 3.57
CA TYR A 59 6.06 2.82 4.15
C TYR A 59 5.16 4.03 4.46
N GLN A 60 3.84 3.86 4.54
CA GLN A 60 2.88 4.95 4.72
C GLN A 60 3.17 5.85 5.93
N ASP A 61 3.80 5.31 6.99
CA ASP A 61 4.16 6.06 8.20
C ASP A 61 5.52 6.77 8.09
N ASN A 62 6.32 6.47 7.06
CA ASN A 62 7.68 6.97 6.88
C ASN A 62 7.72 8.22 5.98
N VAL A 63 6.94 9.23 6.34
CA VAL A 63 6.88 10.51 5.63
C VAL A 63 7.47 11.60 6.53
N TYR A 64 8.65 12.10 6.18
CA TYR A 64 9.42 13.01 7.04
C TYR A 64 9.52 14.45 6.50
N ALA A 65 9.07 14.71 5.27
CA ALA A 65 9.02 16.04 4.71
C ALA A 65 8.03 16.92 5.46
N ILE A 66 8.40 18.21 5.67
CA ILE A 66 7.61 19.18 6.46
C ILE A 66 6.18 19.32 5.92
N ASP A 67 6.02 19.34 4.60
CA ASP A 67 4.72 19.43 3.91
C ASP A 67 4.29 18.08 3.34
N GLY A 68 4.96 16.99 3.72
CA GLY A 68 4.69 15.65 3.22
C GLY A 68 3.44 15.06 3.84
N MET A 69 2.50 14.63 3.01
CA MET A 69 1.33 13.90 3.44
C MET A 69 1.21 12.62 2.62
N PHE A 70 1.05 11.48 3.30
CA PHE A 70 0.73 10.24 2.63
C PHE A 70 -0.74 10.24 2.19
N HIS A 71 -0.96 9.86 0.94
CA HIS A 71 -2.27 9.57 0.39
C HIS A 71 -2.29 8.12 -0.08
N SER A 72 -3.21 7.30 0.43
CA SER A 72 -3.39 5.94 -0.09
C SER A 72 -4.12 5.96 -1.44
N PHE A 73 -3.81 5.02 -2.31
CA PHE A 73 -4.53 4.83 -3.57
C PHE A 73 -6.03 4.61 -3.33
N ALA A 74 -6.39 3.82 -2.31
CA ALA A 74 -7.78 3.56 -1.94
C ALA A 74 -8.54 4.85 -1.61
N LYS A 75 -7.94 5.76 -0.82
CA LYS A 75 -8.54 7.06 -0.46
C LYS A 75 -8.71 7.95 -1.69
N VAL A 76 -7.69 8.04 -2.54
CA VAL A 76 -7.75 8.89 -3.74
C VAL A 76 -8.79 8.36 -4.72
N MET A 77 -8.85 7.04 -4.98
CA MET A 77 -9.88 6.42 -5.81
C MET A 77 -11.28 6.69 -5.27
N HIS A 78 -11.49 6.58 -3.96
CA HIS A 78 -12.76 6.91 -3.33
C HIS A 78 -13.16 8.38 -3.57
N GLN A 79 -12.23 9.32 -3.39
CA GLN A 79 -12.47 10.75 -3.61
C GLN A 79 -12.72 11.10 -5.08
N MET A 80 -12.17 10.33 -6.01
CA MET A 80 -12.44 10.46 -7.44
C MET A 80 -13.77 9.82 -7.88
N GLY A 81 -14.43 9.05 -7.02
CA GLY A 81 -15.57 8.21 -7.39
C GLY A 81 -15.19 7.09 -8.38
N GLU A 82 -13.92 6.65 -8.35
CA GLU A 82 -13.42 5.63 -9.28
C GLU A 82 -13.76 4.23 -8.78
N SER A 83 -14.49 3.46 -9.57
CA SER A 83 -14.97 2.11 -9.26
C SER A 83 -14.67 1.05 -10.33
N ASP A 84 -14.02 1.46 -11.44
CA ASP A 84 -13.81 0.56 -12.58
C ASP A 84 -12.43 -0.12 -12.55
N ILE A 85 -11.49 0.42 -11.75
CA ILE A 85 -10.12 -0.09 -11.70
C ILE A 85 -9.95 -1.02 -10.50
N SER A 86 -9.44 -2.22 -10.75
CA SER A 86 -9.04 -3.14 -9.69
C SER A 86 -7.83 -2.61 -8.94
N LEU A 87 -7.94 -2.49 -7.61
CA LEU A 87 -6.86 -2.08 -6.71
C LEU A 87 -6.51 -3.22 -5.76
N PHE A 88 -5.22 -3.48 -5.66
CA PHE A 88 -4.61 -4.33 -4.64
C PHE A 88 -3.65 -3.47 -3.82
N SER A 89 -4.04 -3.14 -2.59
CA SER A 89 -3.22 -2.33 -1.67
C SER A 89 -2.58 -3.23 -0.62
N PHE A 90 -1.26 -3.17 -0.51
CA PHE A 90 -0.47 -4.05 0.34
C PHE A 90 0.08 -3.30 1.54
N HIS A 91 0.03 -3.94 2.70
CA HIS A 91 0.70 -3.48 3.91
C HIS A 91 1.41 -4.64 4.63
N SER A 92 2.42 -4.31 5.43
CA SER A 92 3.22 -5.28 6.16
C SER A 92 3.66 -4.73 7.51
N VAL A 93 3.66 -5.58 8.53
CA VAL A 93 4.25 -5.27 9.84
C VAL A 93 5.79 -5.24 9.81
N SER A 94 6.40 -5.67 8.70
CA SER A 94 7.86 -5.70 8.53
C SER A 94 8.48 -4.32 8.30
N LYS A 95 7.68 -3.31 8.02
CA LYS A 95 8.09 -1.96 7.62
C LYS A 95 7.44 -0.91 8.54
N GLY A 96 7.45 0.35 8.09
CA GLY A 96 6.93 1.44 8.88
C GLY A 96 7.80 1.71 10.11
N PHE A 97 7.17 2.09 11.22
CA PHE A 97 7.84 2.28 12.51
C PHE A 97 7.98 0.97 13.30
N MET A 98 7.22 -0.06 12.95
CA MET A 98 7.17 -1.32 13.70
C MET A 98 8.39 -2.21 13.47
N GLY A 99 8.79 -2.39 12.22
CA GLY A 99 9.98 -3.15 11.87
C GLY A 99 9.95 -4.63 12.25
N GLU A 100 8.76 -5.24 12.41
CA GLU A 100 8.54 -6.59 12.95
C GLU A 100 8.67 -7.68 11.86
N CYS A 101 9.79 -7.65 11.13
CA CYS A 101 10.03 -8.53 9.98
C CYS A 101 9.93 -10.01 10.28
N GLY A 102 10.34 -10.43 11.49
CA GLY A 102 10.35 -11.83 11.93
C GLY A 102 8.96 -12.42 12.15
N HIS A 103 7.96 -11.59 12.42
CA HIS A 103 6.60 -12.04 12.72
C HIS A 103 5.77 -12.39 11.47
N ARG A 104 6.24 -12.04 10.27
CA ARG A 104 5.63 -12.42 8.98
C ARG A 104 4.14 -12.09 8.87
N GLY A 105 3.77 -10.88 9.24
CA GLY A 105 2.40 -10.38 9.20
C GLY A 105 2.21 -9.30 8.14
N GLY A 106 0.97 -9.13 7.71
CA GLY A 106 0.55 -8.09 6.75
C GLY A 106 -0.87 -8.34 6.28
N TYR A 107 -1.38 -7.43 5.48
CA TYR A 107 -2.70 -7.57 4.86
C TYR A 107 -2.71 -7.03 3.44
N LEU A 108 -3.70 -7.48 2.70
CA LEU A 108 -4.04 -7.03 1.37
C LEU A 108 -5.48 -6.52 1.37
N GLU A 109 -5.68 -5.27 0.99
CA GLU A 109 -6.99 -4.74 0.67
C GLU A 109 -7.25 -4.84 -0.82
N VAL A 110 -8.40 -5.43 -1.20
CA VAL A 110 -8.80 -5.63 -2.59
C VAL A 110 -10.07 -4.84 -2.88
N ARG A 111 -10.05 -4.01 -3.92
CA ARG A 111 -11.20 -3.20 -4.35
C ARG A 111 -11.49 -3.38 -5.83
N ASN A 112 -12.77 -3.29 -6.20
CA ASN A 112 -13.26 -3.23 -7.57
C ASN A 112 -12.81 -4.43 -8.44
N VAL A 113 -12.62 -5.59 -7.83
CA VAL A 113 -12.27 -6.82 -8.56
C VAL A 113 -13.56 -7.54 -8.94
N PRO A 114 -13.73 -7.97 -10.22
CA PRO A 114 -14.88 -8.76 -10.64
C PRO A 114 -15.07 -10.02 -9.79
N ALA A 115 -16.32 -10.41 -9.55
CA ALA A 115 -16.64 -11.52 -8.64
C ALA A 115 -16.06 -12.87 -9.08
N ASP A 116 -15.99 -13.13 -10.37
CA ASP A 116 -15.38 -14.32 -10.95
C ASP A 116 -13.86 -14.35 -10.72
N VAL A 117 -13.18 -13.22 -10.92
CA VAL A 117 -11.74 -13.06 -10.64
C VAL A 117 -11.47 -13.20 -9.14
N MET A 118 -12.33 -12.61 -8.28
CA MET A 118 -12.24 -12.76 -6.83
C MET A 118 -12.40 -14.23 -6.42
N GLY A 119 -13.28 -14.99 -7.08
CA GLY A 119 -13.42 -16.42 -6.85
C GLY A 119 -12.14 -17.22 -7.11
N GLU A 120 -11.43 -16.92 -8.20
CA GLU A 120 -10.14 -17.53 -8.51
C GLU A 120 -9.04 -17.09 -7.54
N PHE A 121 -9.06 -15.81 -7.13
CA PHE A 121 -8.14 -15.30 -6.13
C PHE A 121 -8.29 -16.02 -4.77
N ILE A 122 -9.53 -16.26 -4.32
CA ILE A 122 -9.81 -17.01 -3.09
C ILE A 122 -9.33 -18.47 -3.22
N LYS A 123 -9.52 -19.13 -4.37
CA LYS A 123 -8.98 -20.47 -4.63
C LYS A 123 -7.46 -20.49 -4.51
N LEU A 124 -6.77 -19.49 -5.08
CA LEU A 124 -5.32 -19.37 -4.97
C LEU A 124 -4.88 -19.19 -3.51
N GLN A 125 -5.57 -18.35 -2.74
CA GLN A 125 -5.33 -18.17 -1.32
C GLN A 125 -5.55 -19.44 -0.50
N SER A 126 -6.48 -20.29 -0.90
CA SER A 126 -6.80 -21.53 -0.19
C SER A 126 -5.70 -22.60 -0.27
N ILE A 127 -4.68 -22.42 -1.11
CA ILE A 127 -3.49 -23.30 -1.14
C ILE A 127 -2.66 -23.14 0.15
N SER A 128 -2.68 -21.96 0.76
CA SER A 128 -1.96 -21.64 2.00
C SER A 128 -2.95 -21.18 3.08
N LEU A 129 -3.79 -22.11 3.55
CA LEU A 129 -4.95 -21.84 4.41
C LEU A 129 -4.59 -21.21 5.76
N CYS A 130 -3.43 -21.56 6.33
CA CYS A 130 -3.08 -21.24 7.70
C CYS A 130 -1.96 -20.19 7.74
N SER A 131 -2.33 -18.93 7.84
CA SER A 131 -1.36 -17.88 8.11
C SER A 131 -0.78 -18.03 9.52
N ASN A 132 0.47 -17.58 9.69
CA ASN A 132 1.13 -17.56 10.99
C ASN A 132 0.32 -16.76 12.02
N THR A 133 -0.09 -17.40 13.12
CA THR A 133 -0.93 -16.82 14.17
C THR A 133 -0.29 -15.59 14.82
N VAL A 134 1.03 -15.63 15.08
CA VAL A 134 1.75 -14.49 15.66
C VAL A 134 1.72 -13.28 14.72
N GLY A 135 1.95 -13.52 13.41
CA GLY A 135 1.86 -12.47 12.39
C GLY A 135 0.45 -11.86 12.29
N GLN A 136 -0.59 -12.69 12.42
CA GLN A 136 -1.98 -12.20 12.47
C GLN A 136 -2.22 -11.32 13.71
N LEU A 137 -1.74 -11.75 14.90
CA LEU A 137 -1.88 -10.99 16.12
C LEU A 137 -1.17 -9.63 16.04
N VAL A 138 0.08 -9.62 15.56
CA VAL A 138 0.83 -8.37 15.37
C VAL A 138 0.11 -7.47 14.37
N THR A 139 -0.37 -8.01 13.25
CA THR A 139 -1.15 -7.24 12.27
C THR A 139 -2.42 -6.66 12.90
N TYR A 140 -3.12 -7.43 13.71
CA TYR A 140 -4.32 -6.97 14.43
C TYR A 140 -4.00 -5.78 15.34
N LEU A 141 -2.92 -5.85 16.13
CA LEU A 141 -2.50 -4.75 17.02
C LEU A 141 -2.13 -3.48 16.25
N VAL A 142 -1.56 -3.64 15.07
CA VAL A 142 -1.20 -2.53 14.18
C VAL A 142 -2.44 -1.78 13.67
N VAL A 143 -3.44 -2.52 13.19
CA VAL A 143 -4.66 -1.91 12.64
C VAL A 143 -5.67 -1.52 13.72
N ASN A 144 -5.47 -1.98 14.95
CA ASN A 144 -6.26 -1.63 16.13
C ASN A 144 -5.35 -1.13 17.27
N PRO A 145 -4.65 -0.01 17.07
CA PRO A 145 -3.80 0.55 18.13
C PRO A 145 -4.66 1.02 19.32
N PRO A 146 -4.04 1.16 20.50
CA PRO A 146 -4.70 1.74 21.66
C PRO A 146 -5.35 3.09 21.34
N LYS A 147 -6.56 3.33 21.88
CA LYS A 147 -7.33 4.56 21.66
C LYS A 147 -7.22 5.48 22.87
N GLN A 148 -7.44 6.76 22.65
CA GLN A 148 -7.46 7.76 23.71
C GLN A 148 -8.46 7.35 24.82
N GLY A 149 -7.98 7.34 26.07
CA GLY A 149 -8.72 6.89 27.25
C GLY A 149 -8.47 5.44 27.66
N GLU A 150 -7.75 4.65 26.85
CA GLU A 150 -7.30 3.32 27.24
C GLU A 150 -5.98 3.41 28.02
N GLU A 151 -5.75 2.51 28.96
CA GLU A 151 -4.61 2.52 29.87
C GLU A 151 -3.25 2.53 29.16
N SER A 152 -3.15 1.83 28.03
CA SER A 152 -1.92 1.72 27.25
C SER A 152 -1.70 2.85 26.23
N TYR A 153 -2.67 3.77 26.05
CA TYR A 153 -2.62 4.77 24.99
C TYR A 153 -1.42 5.71 25.09
N ASP A 154 -1.19 6.30 26.26
CA ASP A 154 -0.13 7.29 26.44
C ASP A 154 1.26 6.67 26.23
N LEU A 155 1.47 5.43 26.69
CA LEU A 155 2.71 4.70 26.48
C LEU A 155 2.90 4.37 25.00
N TYR A 156 1.86 3.88 24.32
CA TYR A 156 1.89 3.59 22.89
C TYR A 156 2.27 4.82 22.06
N ILE A 157 1.63 5.96 22.31
CA ILE A 157 1.93 7.21 21.60
C ILE A 157 3.37 7.65 21.82
N LYS A 158 3.83 7.61 23.07
CA LYS A 158 5.22 7.98 23.41
C LYS A 158 6.25 7.10 22.69
N GLU A 159 6.03 5.80 22.65
CA GLU A 159 6.95 4.86 22.00
C GLU A 159 6.92 5.02 20.47
N ARG A 160 5.72 5.09 19.87
CA ARG A 160 5.54 5.28 18.44
C ARG A 160 6.19 6.58 17.96
N ASP A 161 5.88 7.69 18.62
CA ASP A 161 6.38 9.00 18.21
C ASP A 161 7.89 9.09 18.43
N GLY A 162 8.42 8.48 19.50
CA GLY A 162 9.85 8.41 19.75
C GLY A 162 10.60 7.66 18.63
N ILE A 163 10.07 6.55 18.14
CA ILE A 163 10.64 5.80 17.00
C ILE A 163 10.58 6.64 15.72
N LEU A 164 9.43 7.26 15.43
CA LEU A 164 9.27 8.09 14.23
C LEU A 164 10.18 9.33 14.25
N ASP A 165 10.35 9.99 15.39
CA ASP A 165 11.25 11.12 15.56
C ASP A 165 12.72 10.71 15.37
N GLU A 166 13.11 9.55 15.90
CA GLU A 166 14.46 9.01 15.68
C GLU A 166 14.70 8.68 14.20
N LEU A 167 13.74 8.08 13.52
CA LEU A 167 13.83 7.80 12.09
C LEU A 167 13.91 9.09 11.28
N LYS A 168 13.10 10.09 11.63
CA LYS A 168 13.12 11.41 11.00
C LYS A 168 14.46 12.13 11.17
N ALA A 169 15.08 12.00 12.33
CA ALA A 169 16.39 12.62 12.60
C ALA A 169 17.53 11.95 11.80
N LYS A 170 17.33 10.72 11.32
CA LYS A 170 18.30 9.96 10.52
C LYS A 170 18.08 10.09 9.01
N ALA A 171 16.92 10.58 8.57
CA ALA A 171 16.55 10.76 7.17
C ALA A 171 17.04 12.09 6.62
#